data_11511845b045a525a512c19acfc19e00
#
_entry.id   11511845b045a525a512c19acfc19e00
#
_cell.length_a   1.000
_cell.length_b   1.000
_cell.length_c   1.000
_cell.angle_alpha   90.00
_cell.angle_beta   90.00
_cell.angle_gamma   90.00
#
_symmetry.space_group_name_H-M   'P 1'
#
loop_
_entity.id
_entity.type
_entity.pdbx_description
1 polymer ?
#
loop_
_entity_poly.entity_id
_entity_poly.type
_entity_poly.pdbx_seq_one_letter_code
_entity_poly.pdbx_strand_id
1 'polypeptide(L)'
;MLKRLRWQVAGWLFVFSLVPALGFAMTPREQIEETVQQVLSVVRNPANSHEQRKEMLRETLTPRFDWFEMAKQTLGKHWSITAGRENEFVGAFAEFLGNSYVGSIGSYKDEKILFMQESIDSNRAQVKTKIVPDKGEPTSVNYRLHRVQGEWKIYDVVVEDISLVANFRSQFNRILAKGSFDDLLKQLREKDSKNRN
;
A
#
# COMPACT_ATOMS: atom_id res chain seq x y z
N MET A 1 -2.47 37.58 -76.03
CA MET A 1 -3.53 37.60 -74.99
C MET A 1 -3.30 36.39 -74.09
N LEU A 2 -2.56 36.54 -72.99
CA LEU A 2 -2.33 35.49 -71.97
C LEU A 2 -3.20 35.76 -70.76
N LYS A 3 -4.18 34.90 -70.52
CA LYS A 3 -5.00 34.91 -69.31
C LYS A 3 -4.20 34.25 -68.17
N ARG A 4 -3.86 35.03 -67.16
CA ARG A 4 -3.25 34.53 -65.90
C ARG A 4 -4.30 33.83 -64.98
N LEU A 5 -4.14 32.52 -64.79
CA LEU A 5 -4.93 31.71 -63.91
C LEU A 5 -4.39 31.86 -62.48
N ARG A 6 -5.16 32.55 -61.63
CA ARG A 6 -4.82 32.69 -60.13
C ARG A 6 -5.31 31.47 -59.43
N TRP A 7 -4.38 30.65 -58.93
CA TRP A 7 -4.70 29.56 -57.98
C TRP A 7 -4.85 30.16 -56.59
N GLN A 8 -6.05 30.04 -56.03
CA GLN A 8 -6.29 30.30 -54.63
C GLN A 8 -6.03 29.01 -53.87
N VAL A 9 -4.94 28.98 -53.07
CA VAL A 9 -4.65 27.91 -52.13
C VAL A 9 -5.43 28.23 -50.87
N ALA A 10 -6.58 27.58 -50.67
CA ALA A 10 -7.32 27.62 -49.42
C ALA A 10 -6.58 26.75 -48.40
N GLY A 11 -5.83 27.39 -47.50
CA GLY A 11 -5.19 26.71 -46.36
C GLY A 11 -6.25 26.29 -45.33
N TRP A 12 -6.46 24.99 -45.23
CA TRP A 12 -7.24 24.42 -44.16
C TRP A 12 -6.36 24.36 -42.91
N LEU A 13 -6.57 25.27 -41.95
CA LEU A 13 -6.02 25.20 -40.62
C LEU A 13 -6.74 24.08 -39.85
N PHE A 14 -6.09 22.91 -39.76
CA PHE A 14 -6.51 21.84 -38.87
C PHE A 14 -6.19 22.29 -37.43
N VAL A 15 -7.19 22.81 -36.72
CA VAL A 15 -7.11 23.04 -35.28
C VAL A 15 -7.17 21.67 -34.61
N PHE A 16 -5.99 21.15 -34.24
CA PHE A 16 -5.88 19.94 -33.42
C PHE A 16 -6.33 20.32 -32.01
N SER A 17 -7.60 20.11 -31.69
CA SER A 17 -8.12 20.21 -30.34
C SER A 17 -7.43 19.14 -29.48
N LEU A 18 -6.44 19.56 -28.70
CA LEU A 18 -5.84 18.73 -27.64
C LEU A 18 -6.89 18.58 -26.55
N VAL A 19 -7.72 17.54 -26.64
CA VAL A 19 -8.63 17.16 -25.53
C VAL A 19 -7.73 16.56 -24.46
N PRO A 20 -7.58 17.19 -23.27
CA PRO A 20 -6.87 16.54 -22.18
C PRO A 20 -7.62 15.26 -21.83
N ALA A 21 -6.96 14.12 -21.95
CA ALA A 21 -7.47 12.88 -21.42
C ALA A 21 -7.61 13.06 -19.90
N LEU A 22 -8.83 13.27 -19.43
CA LEU A 22 -9.16 13.19 -18.01
C LEU A 22 -8.92 11.74 -17.60
N GLY A 23 -7.71 11.46 -17.16
CA GLY A 23 -7.40 10.21 -16.50
C GLY A 23 -8.26 10.15 -15.24
N PHE A 24 -9.29 9.30 -15.23
CA PHE A 24 -10.04 9.03 -14.02
C PHE A 24 -9.07 8.45 -13.00
N ALA A 25 -8.87 9.16 -11.89
CA ALA A 25 -8.10 8.63 -10.78
C ALA A 25 -8.80 7.35 -10.28
N MET A 26 -8.05 6.26 -10.12
CA MET A 26 -8.57 4.99 -9.60
C MET A 26 -9.29 5.20 -8.28
N THR A 27 -10.39 4.47 -8.10
CA THR A 27 -11.05 4.40 -6.80
C THR A 27 -10.19 3.63 -5.80
N PRO A 28 -10.41 3.79 -4.48
CA PRO A 28 -9.71 2.98 -3.47
C PRO A 28 -9.87 1.48 -3.71
N ARG A 29 -11.09 1.06 -4.09
CA ARG A 29 -11.40 -0.34 -4.39
C ARG A 29 -10.62 -0.84 -5.59
N GLU A 30 -10.65 -0.13 -6.71
CA GLU A 30 -9.92 -0.50 -7.92
C GLU A 30 -8.42 -0.64 -7.65
N GLN A 31 -7.84 0.29 -6.86
CA GLN A 31 -6.44 0.22 -6.49
C GLN A 31 -6.10 -1.02 -5.63
N ILE A 32 -6.96 -1.38 -4.66
CA ILE A 32 -6.77 -2.60 -3.87
C ILE A 32 -6.98 -3.84 -4.74
N GLU A 33 -7.99 -3.86 -5.64
CA GLU A 33 -8.22 -4.96 -6.57
C GLU A 33 -7.00 -5.19 -7.47
N GLU A 34 -6.44 -4.14 -8.06
CA GLU A 34 -5.22 -4.23 -8.87
C GLU A 34 -4.05 -4.77 -8.06
N THR A 35 -3.83 -4.24 -6.84
CA THR A 35 -2.75 -4.69 -5.95
C THR A 35 -2.90 -6.17 -5.61
N VAL A 36 -4.11 -6.61 -5.29
CA VAL A 36 -4.43 -8.02 -5.01
C VAL A 36 -4.13 -8.90 -6.22
N GLN A 37 -4.50 -8.48 -7.43
CA GLN A 37 -4.20 -9.24 -8.65
C GLN A 37 -2.69 -9.36 -8.88
N GLN A 38 -1.93 -8.29 -8.67
CA GLN A 38 -0.47 -8.31 -8.75
C GLN A 38 0.13 -9.28 -7.72
N VAL A 39 -0.31 -9.23 -6.46
CA VAL A 39 0.11 -10.16 -5.41
C VAL A 39 -0.20 -11.61 -5.80
N LEU A 40 -1.42 -11.90 -6.24
CA LEU A 40 -1.82 -13.24 -6.66
C LEU A 40 -1.00 -13.75 -7.85
N SER A 41 -0.64 -12.88 -8.80
CA SER A 41 0.21 -13.25 -9.92
C SER A 41 1.62 -13.67 -9.48
N VAL A 42 2.17 -13.02 -8.45
CA VAL A 42 3.48 -13.36 -7.87
C VAL A 42 3.42 -14.69 -7.12
N VAL A 43 2.41 -14.87 -6.25
CA VAL A 43 2.32 -16.08 -5.40
C VAL A 43 1.97 -17.34 -6.18
N ARG A 44 1.15 -17.22 -7.23
CA ARG A 44 0.72 -18.35 -8.06
C ARG A 44 1.73 -18.76 -9.13
N ASN A 45 2.77 -17.97 -9.35
CA ASN A 45 3.79 -18.31 -10.34
C ASN A 45 4.73 -19.38 -9.78
N PRO A 46 4.70 -20.62 -10.31
CA PRO A 46 5.53 -21.72 -9.81
C PRO A 46 7.02 -21.54 -10.16
N ALA A 47 7.34 -20.66 -11.13
CA ALA A 47 8.73 -20.39 -11.50
C ALA A 47 9.46 -19.51 -10.47
N ASN A 48 8.74 -18.80 -9.61
CA ASN A 48 9.36 -17.94 -8.60
C ASN A 48 9.88 -18.78 -7.43
N SER A 49 11.16 -18.65 -7.12
CA SER A 49 11.71 -19.19 -5.86
C SER A 49 11.08 -18.46 -4.66
N HIS A 50 11.26 -19.01 -3.44
CA HIS A 50 10.76 -18.37 -2.22
C HIS A 50 11.31 -16.95 -2.04
N GLU A 51 12.61 -16.75 -2.25
CA GLU A 51 13.25 -15.44 -2.11
C GLU A 51 12.81 -14.45 -3.21
N GLN A 52 12.72 -14.91 -4.46
CA GLN A 52 12.19 -14.08 -5.56
C GLN A 52 10.76 -13.63 -5.26
N ARG A 53 9.92 -14.54 -4.74
CA ARG A 53 8.55 -14.23 -4.36
C ARG A 53 8.48 -13.18 -3.25
N LYS A 54 9.30 -13.30 -2.21
CA LYS A 54 9.39 -12.31 -1.13
C LYS A 54 9.75 -10.92 -1.67
N GLU A 55 10.78 -10.84 -2.54
CA GLU A 55 11.22 -9.56 -3.09
C GLU A 55 10.15 -8.92 -3.99
N MET A 56 9.58 -9.69 -4.90
CA MET A 56 8.50 -9.22 -5.78
C MET A 56 7.26 -8.75 -4.99
N LEU A 57 6.91 -9.45 -3.90
CA LEU A 57 5.82 -9.02 -3.02
C LEU A 57 6.16 -7.70 -2.32
N ARG A 58 7.41 -7.54 -1.87
CA ARG A 58 7.88 -6.29 -1.26
C ARG A 58 7.81 -5.13 -2.24
N GLU A 59 8.32 -5.31 -3.46
CA GLU A 59 8.25 -4.31 -4.54
C GLU A 59 6.82 -3.92 -4.88
N THR A 60 5.92 -4.90 -4.94
CA THR A 60 4.50 -4.69 -5.23
C THR A 60 3.79 -3.93 -4.12
N LEU A 61 4.05 -4.29 -2.85
CA LEU A 61 3.29 -3.78 -1.71
C LEU A 61 3.83 -2.45 -1.18
N THR A 62 5.18 -2.28 -1.13
CA THR A 62 5.80 -1.09 -0.51
C THR A 62 5.22 0.25 -1.02
N PRO A 63 5.00 0.47 -2.34
CA PRO A 63 4.48 1.74 -2.83
C PRO A 63 3.00 1.96 -2.51
N ARG A 64 2.28 0.95 -2.06
CA ARG A 64 0.84 1.03 -1.75
C ARG A 64 0.56 1.57 -0.35
N PHE A 65 1.57 1.59 0.53
CA PHE A 65 1.45 2.02 1.91
C PHE A 65 2.00 3.44 2.13
N ASP A 66 1.38 4.17 3.04
CA ASP A 66 1.97 5.36 3.65
C ASP A 66 2.68 4.94 4.95
N TRP A 67 3.93 4.53 4.79
CA TRP A 67 4.76 4.07 5.91
C TRP A 67 5.00 5.16 6.95
N PHE A 68 5.08 6.42 6.52
CA PHE A 68 5.27 7.55 7.44
C PHE A 68 4.03 7.72 8.33
N GLU A 69 2.84 7.77 7.74
CA GLU A 69 1.61 7.92 8.50
C GLU A 69 1.35 6.71 9.40
N MET A 70 1.59 5.47 8.91
CA MET A 70 1.49 4.27 9.73
C MET A 70 2.42 4.32 10.93
N ALA A 71 3.70 4.59 10.72
CA ALA A 71 4.71 4.70 11.77
C ALA A 71 4.34 5.79 12.79
N LYS A 72 3.98 6.98 12.31
CA LYS A 72 3.53 8.10 13.14
C LYS A 72 2.34 7.71 14.01
N GLN A 73 1.34 7.05 13.44
CA GLN A 73 0.18 6.61 14.21
C GLN A 73 0.51 5.51 15.23
N THR A 74 1.49 4.64 14.97
CA THR A 74 1.90 3.62 15.95
C THR A 74 2.61 4.21 17.17
N LEU A 75 3.32 5.32 17.03
CA LEU A 75 3.90 6.05 18.17
C LEU A 75 2.86 6.96 18.84
N GLY A 76 1.90 7.48 18.10
CA GLY A 76 0.85 8.36 18.61
C GLY A 76 1.40 9.53 19.42
N LYS A 77 1.07 9.63 20.70
CA LYS A 77 1.54 10.70 21.59
C LYS A 77 3.06 10.75 21.77
N HIS A 78 3.76 9.66 21.48
CA HIS A 78 5.21 9.57 21.59
C HIS A 78 5.95 9.96 20.28
N TRP A 79 5.22 10.39 19.24
CA TRP A 79 5.87 10.74 17.96
C TRP A 79 7.01 11.74 18.09
N SER A 80 6.88 12.73 19.00
CA SER A 80 7.91 13.76 19.23
C SER A 80 9.27 13.23 19.69
N ILE A 81 9.33 11.98 20.22
CA ILE A 81 10.61 11.38 20.62
C ILE A 81 11.50 11.02 19.44
N THR A 82 10.95 10.98 18.23
CA THR A 82 11.70 10.68 17.00
C THR A 82 12.44 11.90 16.44
N ALA A 83 12.29 13.10 17.01
CA ALA A 83 12.73 14.38 16.45
C ALA A 83 14.13 14.30 15.80
N GLY A 84 14.18 14.53 14.47
CA GLY A 84 15.37 14.37 13.64
C GLY A 84 15.76 12.94 13.28
N ARG A 85 15.00 11.94 13.72
CA ARG A 85 15.21 10.50 13.44
C ARG A 85 13.97 9.81 12.89
N GLU A 86 13.01 10.58 12.35
CA GLU A 86 11.73 10.08 11.86
C GLU A 86 11.95 9.02 10.76
N ASN A 87 12.82 9.32 9.80
CA ASN A 87 13.12 8.39 8.70
C ASN A 87 13.76 7.08 9.19
N GLU A 88 14.57 7.14 10.25
CA GLU A 88 15.17 5.95 10.86
C GLU A 88 14.09 5.03 11.44
N PHE A 89 13.14 5.61 12.18
CA PHE A 89 12.02 4.83 12.74
C PHE A 89 11.09 4.30 11.65
N VAL A 90 10.72 5.13 10.67
CA VAL A 90 9.85 4.74 9.56
C VAL A 90 10.48 3.58 8.79
N GLY A 91 11.77 3.65 8.47
CA GLY A 91 12.50 2.58 7.79
C GLY A 91 12.51 1.29 8.58
N ALA A 92 12.90 1.34 9.87
CA ALA A 92 12.94 0.16 10.74
C ALA A 92 11.55 -0.48 10.93
N PHE A 93 10.49 0.34 11.04
CA PHE A 93 9.12 -0.14 11.16
C PHE A 93 8.63 -0.79 9.85
N ALA A 94 8.89 -0.16 8.70
CA ALA A 94 8.49 -0.68 7.39
C ALA A 94 9.18 -2.02 7.09
N GLU A 95 10.48 -2.13 7.35
CA GLU A 95 11.23 -3.39 7.19
C GLU A 95 10.68 -4.48 8.09
N PHE A 96 10.52 -4.19 9.38
CA PHE A 96 9.96 -5.13 10.34
C PHE A 96 8.56 -5.61 9.93
N LEU A 97 7.68 -4.69 9.54
CA LEU A 97 6.30 -5.04 9.15
C LEU A 97 6.29 -5.86 7.85
N GLY A 98 7.06 -5.41 6.85
CA GLY A 98 7.20 -6.11 5.57
C GLY A 98 7.67 -7.55 5.78
N ASN A 99 8.76 -7.75 6.50
CA ASN A 99 9.32 -9.09 6.74
C ASN A 99 8.39 -9.97 7.61
N SER A 100 7.61 -9.37 8.53
CA SER A 100 6.65 -10.12 9.36
C SER A 100 5.48 -10.68 8.57
N TYR A 101 5.02 -10.01 7.51
CA TYR A 101 3.79 -10.37 6.81
C TYR A 101 3.99 -10.89 5.38
N VAL A 102 5.09 -10.55 4.70
CA VAL A 102 5.36 -11.00 3.32
C VAL A 102 5.40 -12.53 3.24
N GLY A 103 5.98 -13.21 4.25
CA GLY A 103 6.00 -14.68 4.30
C GLY A 103 4.59 -15.29 4.35
N SER A 104 3.71 -14.72 5.18
CA SER A 104 2.31 -15.15 5.29
C SER A 104 1.54 -14.93 3.99
N ILE A 105 1.72 -13.75 3.36
CA ILE A 105 1.12 -13.45 2.05
C ILE A 105 1.63 -14.42 0.99
N GLY A 106 2.92 -14.74 1.00
CA GLY A 106 3.53 -15.67 0.06
C GLY A 106 3.03 -17.13 0.17
N SER A 107 2.34 -17.47 1.25
CA SER A 107 1.74 -18.81 1.44
C SER A 107 0.33 -18.95 0.87
N TYR A 108 -0.33 -17.85 0.49
CA TYR A 108 -1.64 -17.89 -0.17
C TYR A 108 -1.53 -18.57 -1.54
N LYS A 109 -2.52 -19.41 -1.88
CA LYS A 109 -2.54 -20.17 -3.17
C LYS A 109 -3.85 -20.00 -3.92
N ASP A 110 -4.92 -20.52 -3.36
CA ASP A 110 -6.20 -20.70 -4.05
C ASP A 110 -7.34 -19.93 -3.36
N GLU A 111 -7.00 -19.12 -2.35
CA GLU A 111 -7.97 -18.32 -1.61
C GLU A 111 -8.67 -17.33 -2.54
N LYS A 112 -9.99 -17.19 -2.34
CA LYS A 112 -10.80 -16.19 -3.02
C LYS A 112 -10.86 -14.92 -2.19
N ILE A 113 -10.65 -13.78 -2.83
CA ILE A 113 -10.78 -12.47 -2.17
C ILE A 113 -12.07 -11.83 -2.63
N LEU A 114 -13.01 -11.67 -1.69
CA LEU A 114 -14.29 -11.03 -1.91
C LEU A 114 -14.23 -9.58 -1.48
N PHE A 115 -14.53 -8.68 -2.40
CA PHE A 115 -14.66 -7.24 -2.13
C PHE A 115 -16.09 -6.94 -1.70
N MET A 116 -16.27 -6.57 -0.42
CA MET A 116 -17.59 -6.45 0.22
C MET A 116 -18.14 -5.03 0.12
N GLN A 117 -17.39 -4.04 0.56
CA GLN A 117 -17.85 -2.67 0.68
C GLN A 117 -16.71 -1.69 0.48
N GLU A 118 -16.99 -0.58 -0.18
CA GLU A 118 -16.17 0.62 -0.21
C GLU A 118 -16.94 1.77 0.45
N SER A 119 -16.23 2.59 1.22
CA SER A 119 -16.74 3.86 1.70
C SER A 119 -15.65 4.92 1.52
N ILE A 120 -16.05 6.09 1.00
CA ILE A 120 -15.15 7.22 0.77
C ILE A 120 -15.74 8.42 1.52
N ASP A 121 -14.89 9.06 2.32
CA ASP A 121 -15.19 10.33 3.00
C ASP A 121 -14.04 11.30 2.74
N SER A 122 -14.28 12.25 1.83
CA SER A 122 -13.32 13.27 1.41
C SER A 122 -11.99 12.67 0.94
N ASN A 123 -10.95 12.76 1.77
CA ASN A 123 -9.62 12.23 1.49
C ASN A 123 -9.31 10.91 2.21
N ARG A 124 -10.30 10.29 2.83
CA ARG A 124 -10.18 8.98 3.50
C ARG A 124 -11.12 7.97 2.87
N ALA A 125 -10.70 6.71 2.89
CA ALA A 125 -11.52 5.62 2.41
C ALA A 125 -11.30 4.35 3.23
N GLN A 126 -12.27 3.47 3.14
CA GLN A 126 -12.18 2.11 3.64
C GLN A 126 -12.65 1.13 2.57
N VAL A 127 -11.86 0.08 2.35
CA VAL A 127 -12.24 -1.05 1.50
C VAL A 127 -12.29 -2.29 2.36
N LYS A 128 -13.46 -2.94 2.41
CA LYS A 128 -13.68 -4.17 3.18
C LYS A 128 -13.60 -5.38 2.28
N THR A 129 -12.79 -6.35 2.68
CA THR A 129 -12.65 -7.62 1.96
C THR A 129 -12.80 -8.82 2.89
N LYS A 130 -13.03 -9.99 2.30
CA LYS A 130 -12.91 -11.29 2.97
C LYS A 130 -12.01 -12.20 2.16
N ILE A 131 -11.07 -12.81 2.82
CA ILE A 131 -10.25 -13.89 2.26
C ILE A 131 -10.96 -15.19 2.60
N VAL A 132 -11.36 -15.93 1.57
CA VAL A 132 -12.11 -17.20 1.71
C VAL A 132 -11.20 -18.33 1.28
N PRO A 133 -10.67 -19.12 2.21
CA PRO A 133 -9.90 -20.32 1.88
C PRO A 133 -10.80 -21.44 1.35
N ASP A 134 -10.22 -22.44 0.69
CA ASP A 134 -10.95 -23.63 0.27
C ASP A 134 -11.50 -24.44 1.46
N LYS A 135 -10.79 -24.40 2.59
CA LYS A 135 -11.20 -25.02 3.86
C LYS A 135 -10.91 -24.08 5.01
N GLY A 136 -11.86 -23.95 5.93
CA GLY A 136 -11.75 -23.09 7.11
C GLY A 136 -12.68 -21.88 7.03
N GLU A 137 -12.58 -21.01 8.02
CA GLU A 137 -13.42 -19.82 8.13
C GLU A 137 -12.85 -18.65 7.31
N PRO A 138 -13.73 -17.84 6.68
CA PRO A 138 -13.30 -16.63 6.00
C PRO A 138 -12.67 -15.63 6.96
N THR A 139 -11.55 -15.01 6.56
CA THR A 139 -10.87 -13.96 7.31
C THR A 139 -11.26 -12.58 6.78
N SER A 140 -11.70 -11.69 7.66
CA SER A 140 -11.97 -10.29 7.32
C SER A 140 -10.68 -9.49 7.25
N VAL A 141 -10.46 -8.80 6.13
CA VAL A 141 -9.31 -7.88 5.95
C VAL A 141 -9.82 -6.57 5.39
N ASN A 142 -9.72 -5.51 6.18
CA ASN A 142 -10.20 -4.18 5.82
C ASN A 142 -9.01 -3.22 5.70
N TYR A 143 -8.98 -2.47 4.60
CA TYR A 143 -7.93 -1.49 4.32
C TYR A 143 -8.45 -0.10 4.63
N ARG A 144 -7.67 0.69 5.37
CA ARG A 144 -7.91 2.12 5.57
C ARG A 144 -6.93 2.91 4.73
N LEU A 145 -7.45 3.77 3.88
CA LEU A 145 -6.68 4.54 2.93
C LEU A 145 -6.89 6.04 3.13
N HIS A 146 -5.92 6.81 2.68
CA HIS A 146 -6.07 8.26 2.52
C HIS A 146 -5.38 8.72 1.22
N ARG A 147 -5.74 9.91 0.75
CA ARG A 147 -5.10 10.49 -0.44
C ARG A 147 -3.81 11.19 -0.08
N VAL A 148 -2.75 10.83 -0.82
CA VAL A 148 -1.44 11.47 -0.77
C VAL A 148 -1.04 11.82 -2.20
N GLN A 149 -0.92 13.12 -2.50
CA GLN A 149 -0.58 13.60 -3.85
C GLN A 149 -1.47 13.05 -4.97
N GLY A 150 -2.75 12.86 -4.68
CA GLY A 150 -3.75 12.36 -5.65
C GLY A 150 -3.92 10.84 -5.69
N GLU A 151 -3.01 10.06 -5.09
CA GLU A 151 -3.08 8.61 -5.00
C GLU A 151 -3.64 8.13 -3.66
N TRP A 152 -4.30 6.99 -3.65
CA TRP A 152 -4.72 6.33 -2.42
C TRP A 152 -3.57 5.53 -1.82
N LYS A 153 -3.24 5.78 -0.55
CA LYS A 153 -2.22 5.04 0.20
C LYS A 153 -2.86 4.39 1.44
N ILE A 154 -2.46 3.14 1.70
CA ILE A 154 -2.91 2.41 2.89
C ILE A 154 -2.15 2.94 4.10
N TYR A 155 -2.87 3.37 5.14
CA TYR A 155 -2.27 3.78 6.41
C TYR A 155 -2.62 2.86 7.58
N ASP A 156 -3.55 1.90 7.39
CA ASP A 156 -3.85 0.85 8.36
C ASP A 156 -4.50 -0.35 7.67
N VAL A 157 -4.24 -1.53 8.20
CA VAL A 157 -4.92 -2.78 7.85
C VAL A 157 -5.58 -3.35 9.09
N VAL A 158 -6.84 -3.71 8.98
CA VAL A 158 -7.64 -4.28 10.08
C VAL A 158 -7.98 -5.72 9.74
N VAL A 159 -7.42 -6.67 10.48
CA VAL A 159 -7.64 -8.11 10.31
C VAL A 159 -8.48 -8.60 11.48
N GLU A 160 -9.64 -9.24 11.20
CA GLU A 160 -10.57 -9.71 12.26
C GLU A 160 -10.81 -8.63 13.33
N ASP A 161 -11.16 -7.43 12.88
CA ASP A 161 -11.40 -6.24 13.69
C ASP A 161 -10.19 -5.72 14.50
N ILE A 162 -9.01 -6.31 14.32
CA ILE A 162 -7.76 -5.88 14.96
C ILE A 162 -6.98 -4.97 14.01
N SER A 163 -6.90 -3.67 14.31
CA SER A 163 -6.06 -2.71 13.60
C SER A 163 -4.58 -2.98 13.87
N LEU A 164 -3.76 -3.13 12.81
CA LEU A 164 -2.32 -3.29 12.94
C LEU A 164 -1.69 -2.07 13.63
N VAL A 165 -2.08 -0.87 13.23
CA VAL A 165 -1.57 0.38 13.82
C VAL A 165 -1.92 0.46 15.31
N ALA A 166 -3.16 0.15 15.70
CA ALA A 166 -3.56 0.19 17.11
C ALA A 166 -2.85 -0.90 17.94
N ASN A 167 -2.65 -2.08 17.36
CA ASN A 167 -1.92 -3.17 18.00
C ASN A 167 -0.46 -2.78 18.27
N PHE A 168 0.25 -2.26 17.25
CA PHE A 168 1.63 -1.79 17.42
C PHE A 168 1.72 -0.58 18.34
N ARG A 169 0.77 0.34 18.31
CA ARG A 169 0.70 1.46 19.27
C ARG A 169 0.67 0.94 20.72
N SER A 170 -0.14 -0.06 20.98
CA SER A 170 -0.21 -0.67 22.31
C SER A 170 1.10 -1.35 22.71
N GLN A 171 1.78 -2.03 21.78
CA GLN A 171 3.08 -2.65 22.02
C GLN A 171 4.16 -1.60 22.28
N PHE A 172 4.26 -0.56 21.43
CA PHE A 172 5.27 0.49 21.55
C PHE A 172 5.08 1.33 22.81
N ASN A 173 3.83 1.64 23.18
CA ASN A 173 3.53 2.28 24.47
C ASN A 173 4.08 1.47 25.66
N ARG A 174 3.96 0.14 25.65
CA ARG A 174 4.51 -0.72 26.72
C ARG A 174 6.04 -0.71 26.75
N ILE A 175 6.70 -0.69 25.59
CA ILE A 175 8.16 -0.61 25.49
C ILE A 175 8.63 0.74 26.02
N LEU A 176 8.05 1.84 25.50
CA LEU A 176 8.42 3.21 25.85
C LEU A 176 8.06 3.62 27.29
N ALA A 177 7.15 2.90 27.92
CA ALA A 177 6.87 3.09 29.36
C ALA A 177 7.98 2.58 30.28
N LYS A 178 8.88 1.72 29.78
CA LYS A 178 9.94 1.05 30.57
C LYS A 178 11.34 1.26 29.97
N GLY A 179 11.43 1.78 28.77
CA GLY A 179 12.65 1.92 28.02
C GLY A 179 12.68 3.19 27.17
N SER A 180 13.70 3.32 26.37
CA SER A 180 13.97 4.46 25.50
C SER A 180 13.50 4.23 24.05
N PHE A 181 13.60 5.26 23.22
CA PHE A 181 13.41 5.15 21.79
C PHE A 181 14.45 4.22 21.13
N ASP A 182 15.69 4.24 21.61
CA ASP A 182 16.73 3.34 21.11
C ASP A 182 16.44 1.87 21.45
N ASP A 183 15.84 1.58 22.60
CA ASP A 183 15.38 0.24 22.96
C ASP A 183 14.26 -0.24 22.03
N LEU A 184 13.36 0.66 21.64
CA LEU A 184 12.31 0.35 20.65
C LEU A 184 12.93 0.03 19.30
N LEU A 185 13.83 0.88 18.79
CA LEU A 185 14.52 0.65 17.51
C LEU A 185 15.30 -0.66 17.51
N LYS A 186 16.01 -0.94 18.61
CA LYS A 186 16.73 -2.20 18.77
C LYS A 186 15.80 -3.40 18.68
N GLN A 187 14.67 -3.38 19.39
CA GLN A 187 13.69 -4.46 19.36
C GLN A 187 13.08 -4.66 17.96
N LEU A 188 12.80 -3.59 17.21
CA LEU A 188 12.32 -3.70 15.83
C LEU A 188 13.34 -4.41 14.94
N ARG A 189 14.62 -4.03 15.02
CA ARG A 189 15.71 -4.61 14.23
C ARG A 189 15.99 -6.08 14.61
N GLU A 190 15.94 -6.42 15.88
CA GLU A 190 16.13 -7.81 16.37
C GLU A 190 14.99 -8.73 15.92
N LYS A 191 13.74 -8.24 15.95
CA LYS A 191 12.60 -9.00 15.46
C LYS A 191 12.65 -9.15 13.93
N ASP A 192 13.07 -8.11 13.23
CA ASP A 192 13.27 -8.14 11.79
C ASP A 192 14.29 -9.21 11.37
N SER A 193 15.44 -9.26 12.05
CA SER A 193 16.48 -10.25 11.76
C SER A 193 16.00 -11.70 11.96
N LYS A 194 15.12 -11.95 12.94
CA LYS A 194 14.51 -13.27 13.17
C LYS A 194 13.49 -13.66 12.10
N ASN A 195 12.83 -12.68 11.49
CA ASN A 195 11.83 -12.93 10.45
C ASN A 195 12.48 -13.14 9.05
N ARG A 196 13.76 -12.80 8.91
CA ARG A 196 14.51 -13.03 7.68
C ARG A 196 15.07 -14.46 7.55
N ASN A 197 15.28 -15.13 8.68
CA ASN A 197 15.80 -16.51 8.76
C ASN A 197 14.66 -17.53 8.78
#